data_2e2f7d5b3dc8f23c7cb70b9ddd00eef8
#
_entry.id   2e2f7d5b3dc8f23c7cb70b9ddd00eef8
#
_cell.length_a   1.000
_cell.length_b   1.000
_cell.length_c   1.000
_cell.angle_alpha   90.00
_cell.angle_beta   90.00
_cell.angle_gamma   90.00
#
_symmetry.space_group_name_H-M   'P 1'
#
loop_
_entity.id
_entity.type
_entity.pdbx_description
1 polymer ?
#
loop_
_entity_poly.entity_id
_entity_poly.type
_entity_poly.pdbx_seq_one_letter_code
_entity_poly.pdbx_strand_id
1 'polypeptide(L)'
;MDKEVIQMIQKQSKDDLLSFCVYNDKYFEVNNHHIIIAEKLQAFMEWKIKRLILQTPPRSWKSRLICEAIAHWMWRLENTDIIYTGHTISLLEWFSRNIRQRVDSPEYKELFEARIKEWNAWINQWATTNNNQLMIYWVWWAITGKWWHRLIIDDPYATRQDAESETIRARVKEWYNSTFYSRRHNQNAWICLIMQRWREDDLVWELLAQDDWEVVKIPAIENWKSFWESRFDMWELENIRKQIWDYFFMSQYQQDPINEWWWDFKREYFEYSQEVPQDLEIVTFIDPAISQKQEADNTAIVTIWLDKRSNNIYILDVIAWKMLPDEIIDNVFKTYLKWKPRRVWIEVVAYQKMLALEIKKQMNIRNIFFVLDEVNPQWEKEARIRTILQPRYANHSIYHNNTCTGLELELLKFPNGKHDDIADSLASAVNMINTYSIAQKPKAYTPNYAWI
;
A
#
# COMPACT_ATOMS: atom_id res chain seq x y z
N MET A 1 32.82 4.73 -16.73
CA MET A 1 32.13 3.79 -17.65
C MET A 1 33.00 3.49 -18.83
N ASP A 2 33.07 2.24 -19.24
CA ASP A 2 33.85 1.82 -20.40
C ASP A 2 33.30 2.43 -21.71
N LYS A 3 34.15 2.74 -22.66
CA LYS A 3 33.77 3.41 -23.92
C LYS A 3 32.79 2.58 -24.75
N GLU A 4 32.96 1.26 -24.72
CA GLU A 4 32.04 0.30 -25.38
C GLU A 4 30.65 0.29 -24.74
N VAL A 5 30.59 0.37 -23.42
CA VAL A 5 29.33 0.43 -22.66
C VAL A 5 28.57 1.74 -22.96
N ILE A 6 29.29 2.87 -23.05
CA ILE A 6 28.69 4.16 -23.44
C ILE A 6 28.08 4.08 -24.84
N GLN A 7 28.78 3.52 -25.81
CA GLN A 7 28.29 3.36 -27.20
C GLN A 7 27.07 2.44 -27.27
N MET A 8 27.04 1.39 -26.44
CA MET A 8 25.89 0.48 -26.35
C MET A 8 24.67 1.20 -25.77
N ILE A 9 24.83 1.91 -24.64
CA ILE A 9 23.77 2.70 -24.03
C ILE A 9 23.26 3.78 -25.00
N GLN A 10 24.14 4.50 -25.68
CA GLN A 10 23.79 5.50 -26.68
C GLN A 10 22.91 4.92 -27.79
N LYS A 11 23.26 3.73 -28.28
CA LYS A 11 22.46 3.05 -29.32
C LYS A 11 21.08 2.66 -28.81
N GLN A 12 21.00 2.14 -27.59
CA GLN A 12 19.73 1.73 -26.96
C GLN A 12 18.86 2.94 -26.59
N SER A 13 19.46 4.08 -26.24
CA SER A 13 18.74 5.30 -25.80
C SER A 13 17.77 5.86 -26.85
N LYS A 14 17.86 5.44 -28.09
CA LYS A 14 16.88 5.82 -29.11
C LYS A 14 15.55 5.13 -28.93
N ASP A 15 15.55 3.90 -28.42
CA ASP A 15 14.38 3.04 -28.34
C ASP A 15 13.92 2.75 -26.92
N ASP A 16 14.81 2.86 -25.95
CA ASP A 16 14.55 2.55 -24.54
C ASP A 16 14.68 3.79 -23.66
N LEU A 17 13.58 4.11 -22.94
CA LEU A 17 13.50 5.26 -22.07
C LEU A 17 14.53 5.22 -20.93
N LEU A 18 14.75 4.05 -20.34
CA LEU A 18 15.66 3.94 -19.20
C LEU A 18 17.11 4.14 -19.63
N SER A 19 17.50 3.56 -20.77
CA SER A 19 18.81 3.82 -21.39
C SER A 19 19.00 5.29 -21.74
N PHE A 20 17.94 5.96 -22.21
CA PHE A 20 17.93 7.42 -22.42
C PHE A 20 18.19 8.20 -21.13
N CYS A 21 17.54 7.83 -20.01
CA CYS A 21 17.78 8.46 -18.73
C CYS A 21 19.24 8.32 -18.27
N VAL A 22 19.81 7.11 -18.37
CA VAL A 22 21.22 6.83 -18.00
C VAL A 22 22.22 7.53 -18.92
N TYR A 23 21.93 7.60 -20.21
CA TYR A 23 22.79 8.31 -21.17
C TYR A 23 22.88 9.81 -20.89
N ASN A 24 21.74 10.41 -20.54
CA ASN A 24 21.66 11.84 -20.26
C ASN A 24 22.13 12.24 -18.87
N ASP A 25 22.14 11.32 -17.92
CA ASP A 25 22.61 11.56 -16.57
C ASP A 25 23.36 10.34 -16.01
N LYS A 26 24.68 10.44 -16.03
CA LYS A 26 25.59 9.39 -15.52
C LYS A 26 25.44 9.07 -14.03
N TYR A 27 24.72 9.91 -13.28
CA TYR A 27 24.39 9.71 -11.87
C TYR A 27 22.99 9.14 -11.64
N PHE A 28 22.30 8.77 -12.72
CA PHE A 28 20.99 8.15 -12.61
C PHE A 28 21.12 6.73 -12.09
N GLU A 29 20.68 6.52 -10.84
CA GLU A 29 20.63 5.20 -10.23
C GLU A 29 19.36 4.47 -10.66
N VAL A 30 19.52 3.41 -11.45
CA VAL A 30 18.41 2.55 -11.86
C VAL A 30 18.00 1.63 -10.70
N ASN A 31 16.71 1.59 -10.41
CA ASN A 31 16.10 0.70 -9.42
C ASN A 31 14.88 -0.01 -10.01
N ASN A 32 14.42 -1.08 -9.37
CA ASN A 32 13.29 -1.89 -9.87
C ASN A 32 12.04 -1.06 -10.16
N HIS A 33 11.69 -0.12 -9.28
CA HIS A 33 10.53 0.75 -9.52
C HIS A 33 10.71 1.68 -10.73
N HIS A 34 11.95 2.13 -11.02
CA HIS A 34 12.22 2.92 -12.22
C HIS A 34 12.03 2.10 -13.49
N ILE A 35 12.42 0.81 -13.47
CA ILE A 35 12.23 -0.12 -14.60
C ILE A 35 10.73 -0.27 -14.86
N ILE A 36 9.95 -0.59 -13.84
CA ILE A 36 8.48 -0.77 -13.96
C ILE A 36 7.81 0.49 -14.50
N ILE A 37 8.14 1.67 -13.95
CA ILE A 37 7.58 2.95 -14.39
C ILE A 37 7.96 3.24 -15.84
N ALA A 38 9.24 3.08 -16.20
CA ALA A 38 9.74 3.35 -17.55
C ALA A 38 9.09 2.44 -18.59
N GLU A 39 8.97 1.15 -18.33
CA GLU A 39 8.28 0.19 -19.21
C GLU A 39 6.82 0.59 -19.44
N LYS A 40 6.09 0.98 -18.39
CA LYS A 40 4.68 1.39 -18.51
C LYS A 40 4.52 2.73 -19.23
N LEU A 41 5.41 3.68 -18.97
CA LEU A 41 5.44 4.94 -19.70
C LEU A 41 5.77 4.71 -21.19
N GLN A 42 6.71 3.85 -21.49
CA GLN A 42 7.03 3.50 -22.86
C GLN A 42 5.84 2.83 -23.57
N ALA A 43 5.18 1.88 -22.93
CA ALA A 43 3.97 1.24 -23.45
C ALA A 43 2.81 2.25 -23.64
N PHE A 44 2.67 3.24 -22.75
CA PHE A 44 1.74 4.35 -22.89
C PHE A 44 2.07 5.20 -24.12
N MET A 45 3.32 5.42 -24.43
CA MET A 45 3.73 6.21 -25.59
C MET A 45 3.60 5.45 -26.91
N GLU A 46 3.86 4.16 -26.89
CA GLU A 46 3.77 3.28 -28.05
C GLU A 46 2.34 2.84 -28.39
N TRP A 47 1.32 3.51 -27.84
CA TRP A 47 -0.09 3.25 -28.11
C TRP A 47 -0.59 1.87 -27.63
N LYS A 48 0.08 1.27 -26.64
CA LYS A 48 -0.31 -0.02 -26.05
C LYS A 48 -1.23 0.15 -24.86
N ILE A 49 -1.04 1.20 -24.04
CA ILE A 49 -1.82 1.51 -22.83
C ILE A 49 -2.49 2.88 -23.03
N LYS A 50 -3.82 2.93 -23.05
CA LYS A 50 -4.59 4.18 -23.25
C LYS A 50 -4.86 4.95 -21.95
N ARG A 51 -4.97 4.24 -20.85
CA ARG A 51 -5.31 4.75 -19.53
C ARG A 51 -4.30 4.20 -18.54
N LEU A 52 -3.44 5.03 -18.00
CA LEU A 52 -2.38 4.64 -17.09
C LEU A 52 -2.48 5.41 -15.77
N ILE A 53 -2.50 4.69 -14.66
CA ILE A 53 -2.37 5.25 -13.32
C ILE A 53 -1.08 4.75 -12.70
N LEU A 54 -0.20 5.68 -12.32
CA LEU A 54 1.03 5.39 -11.59
C LEU A 54 0.89 5.88 -10.15
N GLN A 55 0.84 4.95 -9.20
CA GLN A 55 0.79 5.22 -7.76
C GLN A 55 2.15 4.87 -7.15
N THR A 56 2.85 5.87 -6.66
CA THR A 56 4.22 5.68 -6.17
C THR A 56 4.49 6.54 -4.94
N PRO A 57 5.40 6.13 -4.05
CA PRO A 57 5.78 6.91 -2.88
C PRO A 57 6.30 8.31 -3.24
N PRO A 58 6.25 9.25 -2.30
CA PRO A 58 6.97 10.52 -2.42
C PRO A 58 8.46 10.28 -2.70
N ARG A 59 9.11 11.18 -3.47
CA ARG A 59 10.54 11.13 -3.80
C ARG A 59 11.01 9.88 -4.55
N SER A 60 10.11 9.14 -5.18
CA SER A 60 10.39 7.99 -6.05
C SER A 60 10.91 8.37 -7.45
N TRP A 61 11.21 9.64 -7.71
CA TRP A 61 11.59 10.22 -9.00
C TRP A 61 10.52 10.10 -10.10
N LYS A 62 9.26 9.88 -9.72
CA LYS A 62 8.14 9.78 -10.66
C LYS A 62 8.08 10.94 -11.66
N SER A 63 8.02 12.19 -11.18
CA SER A 63 7.94 13.39 -12.05
C SER A 63 9.20 13.59 -12.89
N ARG A 64 10.38 13.18 -12.39
CA ARG A 64 11.61 13.18 -13.16
C ARG A 64 11.52 12.23 -14.35
N LEU A 65 11.09 10.98 -14.13
CA LEU A 65 10.92 10.01 -15.20
C LEU A 65 9.91 10.48 -16.25
N ILE A 66 8.86 11.16 -15.83
CA ILE A 66 7.89 11.79 -16.76
C ILE A 66 8.55 12.86 -17.62
N CYS A 67 9.36 13.73 -17.03
CA CYS A 67 10.08 14.76 -17.79
C CYS A 67 11.02 14.14 -18.84
N GLU A 68 11.78 13.11 -18.46
CA GLU A 68 12.65 12.38 -19.40
C GLU A 68 11.82 11.64 -20.47
N ALA A 69 10.69 11.06 -20.10
CA ALA A 69 9.77 10.42 -21.03
C ALA A 69 9.21 11.42 -22.04
N ILE A 70 8.72 12.57 -21.62
CA ILE A 70 8.23 13.61 -22.53
C ILE A 70 9.35 14.07 -23.47
N ALA A 71 10.56 14.32 -22.97
CA ALA A 71 11.70 14.70 -23.81
C ALA A 71 12.02 13.62 -24.85
N HIS A 72 12.07 12.35 -24.44
CA HIS A 72 12.32 11.20 -25.32
C HIS A 72 11.23 11.08 -26.40
N TRP A 73 9.97 11.41 -26.08
CA TRP A 73 8.86 11.34 -27.02
C TRP A 73 8.83 12.49 -28.05
N MET A 74 9.39 13.65 -27.71
CA MET A 74 9.40 14.79 -28.60
C MET A 74 10.07 14.52 -29.96
N TRP A 75 10.90 13.47 -30.06
CA TRP A 75 11.46 13.09 -31.34
C TRP A 75 10.67 11.97 -32.06
N ARG A 76 10.03 11.06 -31.28
CA ARG A 76 9.34 9.85 -31.81
C ARG A 76 7.93 10.14 -32.33
N LEU A 77 7.28 11.14 -31.73
CA LEU A 77 5.94 11.54 -32.11
C LEU A 77 6.01 12.56 -33.24
N GLU A 78 4.92 12.66 -33.97
CA GLU A 78 4.71 13.69 -34.99
C GLU A 78 3.31 14.29 -34.84
N ASN A 79 3.21 15.62 -35.00
CA ASN A 79 1.94 16.35 -34.93
C ASN A 79 1.13 16.02 -33.65
N THR A 80 1.81 15.87 -32.53
CA THR A 80 1.18 15.45 -31.26
C THR A 80 1.17 16.59 -30.25
N ASP A 81 -0.01 16.89 -29.72
CA ASP A 81 -0.21 17.82 -28.62
C ASP A 81 -0.23 17.09 -27.31
N ILE A 82 0.72 17.45 -26.43
CA ILE A 82 0.87 16.92 -25.08
C ILE A 82 0.47 18.01 -24.09
N ILE A 83 -0.48 17.72 -23.22
CA ILE A 83 -0.76 18.56 -22.07
C ILE A 83 -0.18 17.93 -20.83
N TYR A 84 0.62 18.71 -20.09
CA TYR A 84 1.14 18.35 -18.79
C TYR A 84 0.54 19.27 -17.74
N THR A 85 -0.13 18.69 -16.76
CA THR A 85 -0.87 19.43 -15.73
C THR A 85 -0.54 18.93 -14.34
N GLY A 86 -0.68 19.80 -13.36
CA GLY A 86 -0.46 19.55 -11.94
C GLY A 86 -0.97 20.70 -11.08
N HIS A 87 -0.74 20.61 -9.80
CA HIS A 87 -1.34 21.53 -8.81
C HIS A 87 -0.70 22.93 -8.74
N THR A 88 0.55 23.10 -9.17
CA THR A 88 1.26 24.39 -9.05
C THR A 88 1.92 24.81 -10.35
N ILE A 89 1.57 26.00 -10.84
CA ILE A 89 2.12 26.53 -12.11
C ILE A 89 3.64 26.69 -12.07
N SER A 90 4.21 27.18 -10.99
CA SER A 90 5.66 27.35 -10.86
C SER A 90 6.43 26.03 -10.96
N LEU A 91 5.87 24.95 -10.42
CA LEU A 91 6.43 23.60 -10.54
C LEU A 91 6.35 23.08 -11.97
N LEU A 92 5.21 23.27 -12.62
CA LEU A 92 5.02 22.92 -14.03
C LEU A 92 5.96 23.69 -14.96
N GLU A 93 6.17 24.99 -14.71
CA GLU A 93 7.14 25.78 -15.44
C GLU A 93 8.57 25.28 -15.23
N TRP A 94 8.91 24.85 -14.03
CA TRP A 94 10.22 24.24 -13.75
C TRP A 94 10.36 22.92 -14.51
N PHE A 95 9.35 22.08 -14.55
CA PHE A 95 9.36 20.85 -15.36
C PHE A 95 9.46 21.15 -16.85
N SER A 96 8.67 22.11 -17.35
CA SER A 96 8.74 22.52 -18.76
C SER A 96 10.14 23.01 -19.16
N ARG A 97 10.81 23.81 -18.30
CA ARG A 97 12.21 24.23 -18.52
C ARG A 97 13.15 23.03 -18.58
N ASN A 98 13.02 22.08 -17.64
CA ASN A 98 13.87 20.91 -17.61
C ASN A 98 13.69 20.04 -18.86
N ILE A 99 12.45 19.79 -19.29
CA ILE A 99 12.16 19.05 -20.51
C ILE A 99 12.76 19.77 -21.72
N ARG A 100 12.58 21.08 -21.79
CA ARG A 100 13.13 21.89 -22.87
C ARG A 100 14.65 21.90 -22.88
N GLN A 101 15.31 22.06 -21.73
CA GLN A 101 16.77 21.96 -21.60
C GLN A 101 17.28 20.57 -22.03
N ARG A 102 16.53 19.51 -21.70
CA ARG A 102 16.87 18.16 -22.14
C ARG A 102 16.82 18.04 -23.68
N VAL A 103 15.75 18.53 -24.31
CA VAL A 103 15.62 18.53 -25.77
C VAL A 103 16.68 19.40 -26.46
N ASP A 104 17.18 20.44 -25.79
CA ASP A 104 18.23 21.33 -26.30
C ASP A 104 19.65 20.87 -25.95
N SER A 105 19.82 19.83 -25.15
CA SER A 105 21.12 19.33 -24.69
C SER A 105 21.97 18.75 -25.86
N PRO A 106 23.30 18.79 -25.76
CA PRO A 106 24.19 18.14 -26.75
C PRO A 106 23.90 16.66 -26.91
N GLU A 107 23.69 15.94 -25.81
CA GLU A 107 23.38 14.50 -25.76
C GLU A 107 22.11 14.19 -26.54
N TYR A 108 21.06 14.98 -26.38
CA TYR A 108 19.82 14.82 -27.15
C TYR A 108 20.01 15.09 -28.61
N LYS A 109 20.74 16.15 -28.96
CA LYS A 109 21.05 16.53 -30.36
C LYS A 109 21.92 15.51 -31.09
N GLU A 110 22.71 14.74 -30.36
CA GLU A 110 23.50 13.63 -30.87
C GLU A 110 22.63 12.41 -31.21
N LEU A 111 21.57 12.18 -30.41
CA LEU A 111 20.67 11.04 -30.63
C LEU A 111 19.59 11.32 -31.68
N PHE A 112 19.05 12.54 -31.69
CA PHE A 112 17.79 12.86 -32.37
C PHE A 112 17.89 14.10 -33.23
N GLU A 113 17.06 14.15 -34.28
CA GLU A 113 17.00 15.28 -35.23
C GLU A 113 16.01 16.37 -34.80
N ALA A 114 15.04 16.05 -33.92
CA ALA A 114 14.06 17.02 -33.46
C ALA A 114 14.72 18.18 -32.68
N ARG A 115 14.31 19.40 -33.01
CA ARG A 115 14.82 20.65 -32.42
C ARG A 115 13.65 21.51 -31.93
N ILE A 116 13.92 22.39 -30.99
CA ILE A 116 12.92 23.38 -30.51
C ILE A 116 12.74 24.42 -31.62
N LYS A 117 11.47 24.78 -31.89
CA LYS A 117 11.14 25.88 -32.82
C LYS A 117 11.36 27.22 -32.12
N GLU A 118 12.25 28.08 -32.61
CA GLU A 118 12.61 29.36 -32.01
C GLU A 118 11.41 30.33 -31.84
N TRP A 119 10.49 30.35 -32.81
CA TRP A 119 9.33 31.22 -32.81
C TRP A 119 8.15 30.75 -31.94
N ASN A 120 8.22 29.56 -31.37
CA ASN A 120 7.21 28.98 -30.46
C ASN A 120 7.89 28.34 -29.25
N ALA A 121 8.49 29.16 -28.39
CA ALA A 121 9.35 28.74 -27.29
C ALA A 121 9.00 29.42 -25.97
N TRP A 122 7.72 29.67 -25.71
CA TRP A 122 7.25 30.16 -24.40
C TRP A 122 7.38 29.06 -23.36
N ILE A 123 7.55 29.44 -22.08
CA ILE A 123 7.78 28.47 -21.02
C ILE A 123 6.59 27.51 -20.81
N ASN A 124 5.40 28.00 -20.99
CA ASN A 124 4.15 27.27 -20.82
C ASN A 124 3.60 26.63 -22.12
N GLN A 125 4.23 26.94 -23.26
CA GLN A 125 3.88 26.32 -24.53
C GLN A 125 5.07 26.41 -25.49
N TRP A 126 5.54 25.27 -25.98
CA TRP A 126 6.61 25.22 -27.00
C TRP A 126 6.48 23.99 -27.90
N ALA A 127 7.12 24.04 -29.03
CA ALA A 127 7.01 23.00 -30.05
C ALA A 127 8.37 22.61 -30.63
N THR A 128 8.43 21.42 -31.22
CA THR A 128 9.59 20.88 -31.92
C THR A 128 9.40 20.91 -33.44
N THR A 129 10.50 20.75 -34.18
CA THR A 129 10.52 20.79 -35.65
C THR A 129 9.63 19.75 -36.33
N ASN A 130 9.34 18.62 -35.68
CA ASN A 130 8.41 17.58 -36.11
C ASN A 130 6.97 17.85 -35.63
N ASN A 131 6.65 19.11 -35.27
CA ASN A 131 5.32 19.60 -34.86
C ASN A 131 4.75 18.98 -33.59
N ASN A 132 5.55 18.40 -32.72
CA ASN A 132 5.08 18.05 -31.38
C ASN A 132 5.06 19.27 -30.51
N GLN A 133 4.02 19.41 -29.69
CA GLN A 133 3.81 20.56 -28.84
C GLN A 133 3.65 20.11 -27.38
N LEU A 134 4.38 20.75 -26.47
CA LEU A 134 4.11 20.67 -25.03
C LEU A 134 3.37 21.91 -24.56
N MET A 135 2.29 21.70 -23.84
CA MET A 135 1.52 22.75 -23.18
C MET A 135 1.39 22.39 -21.70
N ILE A 136 1.66 23.35 -20.83
CA ILE A 136 1.45 23.17 -19.39
C ILE A 136 0.25 23.99 -18.92
N TYR A 137 -0.60 23.35 -18.13
CA TYR A 137 -1.77 24.01 -17.54
C TYR A 137 -1.88 23.61 -16.06
N TRP A 138 -2.19 24.58 -15.25
CA TRP A 138 -2.47 24.36 -13.85
C TRP A 138 -3.86 23.70 -13.70
N VAL A 139 -4.03 22.78 -12.76
CA VAL A 139 -5.33 22.30 -12.27
C VAL A 139 -6.18 23.50 -11.93
N TRP A 140 -7.41 23.60 -12.37
CA TRP A 140 -8.34 24.75 -12.31
C TRP A 140 -8.29 25.72 -13.50
N TRP A 141 -7.30 25.68 -14.36
CA TRP A 141 -7.31 26.57 -15.53
C TRP A 141 -8.28 26.03 -16.59
N ALA A 142 -9.13 26.92 -17.10
CA ALA A 142 -9.99 26.58 -18.22
C ALA A 142 -9.18 26.44 -19.51
N ILE A 143 -9.02 25.23 -20.00
CA ILE A 143 -8.39 24.99 -21.31
C ILE A 143 -9.42 25.24 -22.39
N THR A 144 -9.54 26.49 -22.84
CA THR A 144 -10.49 26.86 -23.89
C THR A 144 -9.83 26.82 -25.27
N GLY A 145 -10.50 26.19 -26.25
CA GLY A 145 -10.09 26.20 -27.66
C GLY A 145 -8.85 25.37 -27.99
N LYS A 146 -8.41 24.48 -27.11
CA LYS A 146 -7.29 23.54 -27.35
C LYS A 146 -7.79 22.11 -27.34
N TRP A 147 -7.21 21.30 -28.22
CA TRP A 147 -7.40 19.85 -28.29
C TRP A 147 -6.09 19.20 -27.86
N TRP A 148 -6.13 17.95 -27.44
CA TRP A 148 -4.93 17.21 -27.02
C TRP A 148 -5.00 15.73 -27.40
N HIS A 149 -3.83 15.17 -27.65
CA HIS A 149 -3.64 13.76 -27.95
C HIS A 149 -3.21 12.98 -26.71
N ARG A 150 -2.39 13.63 -25.85
CA ARG A 150 -1.90 13.05 -24.61
C ARG A 150 -2.10 14.03 -23.45
N LEU A 151 -2.67 13.51 -22.37
CA LEU A 151 -2.81 14.21 -21.12
C LEU A 151 -2.00 13.52 -20.04
N ILE A 152 -1.18 14.28 -19.35
CA ILE A 152 -0.43 13.84 -18.18
C ILE A 152 -0.87 14.71 -17.01
N ILE A 153 -1.34 14.06 -15.94
CA ILE A 153 -1.75 14.69 -14.69
C ILE A 153 -0.76 14.26 -13.63
N ASP A 154 0.00 15.19 -13.07
CA ASP A 154 1.00 14.94 -12.05
C ASP A 154 0.61 15.61 -10.73
N ASP A 155 0.35 14.82 -9.70
CA ASP A 155 -0.05 15.24 -8.36
C ASP A 155 -1.13 16.35 -8.37
N PRO A 156 -2.41 16.05 -8.63
CA PRO A 156 -3.47 17.06 -8.78
C PRO A 156 -3.83 17.78 -7.48
N TYR A 157 -3.38 17.30 -6.32
CA TYR A 157 -3.55 17.91 -5.01
C TYR A 157 -2.24 18.55 -4.55
N ALA A 158 -2.27 19.83 -4.15
CA ALA A 158 -1.08 20.58 -3.72
C ALA A 158 -0.58 20.13 -2.36
N THR A 159 -1.51 19.94 -1.44
CA THR A 159 -1.22 19.67 -0.04
C THR A 159 -2.13 18.59 0.50
N ARG A 160 -1.77 18.09 1.68
CA ARG A 160 -2.61 17.22 2.47
C ARG A 160 -3.98 17.86 2.74
N GLN A 161 -4.02 19.13 3.12
CA GLN A 161 -5.28 19.84 3.40
C GLN A 161 -6.21 19.84 2.19
N ASP A 162 -5.65 19.99 0.98
CA ASP A 162 -6.44 19.93 -0.26
C ASP A 162 -7.04 18.54 -0.46
N ALA A 163 -6.25 17.50 -0.25
CA ALA A 163 -6.68 16.12 -0.39
C ALA A 163 -7.70 15.70 0.70
N GLU A 164 -7.61 16.27 1.92
CA GLU A 164 -8.56 16.03 3.00
C GLU A 164 -9.88 16.82 2.82
N SER A 165 -9.87 17.91 2.07
CA SER A 165 -11.05 18.72 1.81
C SER A 165 -11.99 18.08 0.79
N GLU A 166 -13.19 17.70 1.21
CA GLU A 166 -14.23 17.16 0.32
C GLU A 166 -14.55 18.12 -0.83
N THR A 167 -14.63 19.42 -0.54
CA THR A 167 -14.87 20.45 -1.54
C THR A 167 -13.80 20.49 -2.61
N ILE A 168 -12.52 20.37 -2.22
CA ILE A 168 -11.40 20.37 -3.18
C ILE A 168 -11.38 19.08 -3.98
N ARG A 169 -11.62 17.92 -3.36
CA ARG A 169 -11.71 16.64 -4.07
C ARG A 169 -12.85 16.68 -5.12
N ALA A 170 -14.03 17.15 -4.73
CA ALA A 170 -15.15 17.32 -5.67
C ALA A 170 -14.79 18.23 -6.84
N ARG A 171 -14.12 19.35 -6.59
CA ARG A 171 -13.64 20.25 -7.65
C ARG A 171 -12.60 19.62 -8.56
N VAL A 172 -11.64 18.82 -8.05
CA VAL A 172 -10.66 18.10 -8.88
C VAL A 172 -11.37 17.12 -9.81
N LYS A 173 -12.36 16.40 -9.31
CA LYS A 173 -13.18 15.47 -10.09
C LYS A 173 -13.98 16.22 -11.18
N GLU A 174 -14.64 17.31 -10.81
CA GLU A 174 -15.39 18.16 -11.75
C GLU A 174 -14.47 18.74 -12.84
N TRP A 175 -13.32 19.28 -12.47
CA TRP A 175 -12.32 19.79 -13.40
C TRP A 175 -11.85 18.71 -14.37
N TYR A 176 -11.59 17.49 -13.92
CA TYR A 176 -11.25 16.38 -14.79
C TYR A 176 -12.37 16.08 -15.77
N ASN A 177 -13.60 15.91 -15.29
CA ASN A 177 -14.75 15.54 -16.11
C ASN A 177 -15.17 16.65 -17.10
N SER A 178 -15.24 17.89 -16.64
CA SER A 178 -15.74 19.01 -17.44
C SER A 178 -14.68 19.62 -18.37
N THR A 179 -13.44 19.68 -17.93
CA THR A 179 -12.39 20.44 -18.63
C THR A 179 -11.51 19.54 -19.49
N PHE A 180 -11.15 18.35 -19.02
CA PHE A 180 -10.23 17.47 -19.75
C PHE A 180 -10.93 16.39 -20.56
N TYR A 181 -11.79 15.61 -19.90
CA TYR A 181 -12.42 14.48 -20.56
C TYR A 181 -13.28 14.92 -21.78
N SER A 182 -13.93 16.07 -21.70
CA SER A 182 -14.75 16.63 -22.77
C SER A 182 -13.96 17.17 -23.97
N ARG A 183 -12.64 17.41 -23.85
CA ARG A 183 -11.80 18.06 -24.88
C ARG A 183 -10.74 17.15 -25.49
N ARG A 184 -10.98 15.87 -25.45
CA ARG A 184 -10.18 14.88 -26.18
C ARG A 184 -10.26 15.16 -27.66
N HIS A 185 -9.13 15.11 -28.37
CA HIS A 185 -9.11 15.26 -29.83
C HIS A 185 -10.00 14.21 -30.53
N ASN A 186 -10.01 13.00 -29.97
CA ASN A 186 -10.91 11.92 -30.40
C ASN A 186 -11.00 10.85 -29.28
N GLN A 187 -11.76 9.75 -29.54
CA GLN A 187 -11.87 8.62 -28.59
C GLN A 187 -10.52 7.92 -28.29
N ASN A 188 -9.47 8.21 -29.06
CA ASN A 188 -8.13 7.66 -28.90
C ASN A 188 -7.19 8.58 -28.11
N ALA A 189 -7.69 9.58 -27.42
CA ALA A 189 -6.86 10.41 -26.55
C ALA A 189 -6.40 9.62 -25.30
N TRP A 190 -5.15 9.83 -24.90
CA TRP A 190 -4.45 9.01 -23.91
C TRP A 190 -4.22 9.78 -22.64
N ILE A 191 -4.50 9.13 -21.50
CA ILE A 191 -4.40 9.79 -20.19
C ILE A 191 -3.47 9.00 -19.29
N CYS A 192 -2.50 9.68 -18.69
CA CYS A 192 -1.64 9.17 -17.63
C CYS A 192 -1.85 10.02 -16.37
N LEU A 193 -2.32 9.40 -15.30
CA LEU A 193 -2.38 10.01 -13.98
C LEU A 193 -1.22 9.48 -13.13
N ILE A 194 -0.48 10.39 -12.54
CA ILE A 194 0.63 10.07 -11.65
C ILE A 194 0.39 10.78 -10.33
N MET A 195 0.25 10.02 -9.27
CA MET A 195 0.11 10.59 -7.94
C MET A 195 0.40 9.56 -6.85
N GLN A 196 0.71 10.04 -5.66
CA GLN A 196 0.57 9.25 -4.45
C GLN A 196 -0.91 9.21 -4.05
N ARG A 197 -1.33 8.14 -3.40
CA ARG A 197 -2.68 8.09 -2.84
C ARG A 197 -2.76 8.99 -1.60
N TRP A 198 -3.91 9.60 -1.42
CA TRP A 198 -4.19 10.44 -0.25
C TRP A 198 -5.37 9.90 0.56
N ARG A 199 -6.44 9.58 -0.11
CA ARG A 199 -7.68 9.07 0.49
C ARG A 199 -8.32 8.01 -0.41
N GLU A 200 -9.24 7.24 0.15
CA GLU A 200 -9.99 6.24 -0.63
C GLU A 200 -10.78 6.90 -1.77
N ASP A 201 -11.41 8.04 -1.48
CA ASP A 201 -12.26 8.79 -2.40
C ASP A 201 -11.52 9.89 -3.20
N ASP A 202 -10.22 9.74 -3.41
CA ASP A 202 -9.42 10.64 -4.25
C ASP A 202 -9.73 10.46 -5.77
N LEU A 203 -9.01 11.19 -6.63
CA LEU A 203 -9.23 11.13 -8.08
C LEU A 203 -9.01 9.73 -8.65
N VAL A 204 -8.08 8.95 -8.11
CA VAL A 204 -7.84 7.57 -8.57
C VAL A 204 -9.09 6.71 -8.42
N TRP A 205 -9.77 6.80 -7.28
CA TRP A 205 -10.99 6.04 -7.03
C TRP A 205 -12.08 6.36 -8.09
N GLU A 206 -12.27 7.64 -8.37
CA GLU A 206 -13.23 8.10 -9.38
C GLU A 206 -12.91 7.54 -10.77
N LEU A 207 -11.64 7.56 -11.16
CA LEU A 207 -11.20 7.10 -12.47
C LEU A 207 -11.36 5.59 -12.65
N LEU A 208 -11.05 4.82 -11.61
CA LEU A 208 -11.20 3.36 -11.64
C LEU A 208 -12.66 2.90 -11.77
N ALA A 209 -13.61 3.73 -11.34
CA ALA A 209 -15.04 3.45 -11.51
C ALA A 209 -15.57 3.74 -12.93
N GLN A 210 -14.84 4.50 -13.75
CA GLN A 210 -15.32 5.00 -15.03
C GLN A 210 -14.80 4.24 -16.26
N ASP A 211 -13.56 3.75 -16.23
CA ASP A 211 -12.85 3.20 -17.40
C ASP A 211 -11.89 2.07 -16.99
N ASP A 212 -11.47 1.25 -17.95
CA ASP A 212 -10.40 0.28 -17.77
C ASP A 212 -9.04 0.98 -17.72
N TRP A 213 -8.45 1.05 -16.54
CA TRP A 213 -7.14 1.63 -16.28
C TRP A 213 -6.09 0.56 -16.02
N GLU A 214 -4.95 0.69 -16.69
CA GLU A 214 -3.75 -0.01 -16.26
C GLU A 214 -3.20 0.68 -15.01
N VAL A 215 -3.16 -0.03 -13.89
CA VAL A 215 -2.74 0.53 -12.60
C VAL A 215 -1.40 -0.06 -12.21
N VAL A 216 -0.42 0.81 -12.00
CA VAL A 216 0.87 0.46 -11.40
C VAL A 216 0.90 0.99 -9.98
N LYS A 217 0.85 0.10 -9.01
CA LYS A 217 0.96 0.41 -7.59
C LYS A 217 2.35 -0.01 -7.10
N ILE A 218 3.14 0.94 -6.66
CA ILE A 218 4.46 0.70 -6.06
C ILE A 218 4.40 1.08 -4.59
N PRO A 219 4.27 0.11 -3.67
CA PRO A 219 4.35 0.38 -2.24
C PRO A 219 5.80 0.64 -1.81
N ALA A 220 6.00 1.43 -0.76
CA ALA A 220 7.33 1.67 -0.20
C ALA A 220 7.97 0.42 0.40
N ILE A 221 7.14 -0.46 0.96
CA ILE A 221 7.56 -1.75 1.54
C ILE A 221 6.70 -2.85 0.93
N GLU A 222 7.36 -3.82 0.31
CA GLU A 222 6.74 -5.03 -0.21
C GLU A 222 7.61 -6.24 0.12
N ASN A 223 7.01 -7.31 0.66
CA ASN A 223 7.72 -8.54 1.04
C ASN A 223 8.97 -8.26 1.91
N TRP A 224 8.85 -7.36 2.90
CA TRP A 224 9.94 -6.95 3.80
C TRP A 224 11.14 -6.31 3.12
N LYS A 225 10.95 -5.75 1.92
CA LYS A 225 11.97 -5.02 1.16
C LYS A 225 11.49 -3.62 0.85
N SER A 226 12.41 -2.67 0.94
CA SER A 226 12.17 -1.31 0.49
C SER A 226 12.11 -1.26 -1.05
N PHE A 227 11.27 -0.36 -1.57
CA PHE A 227 11.22 -0.07 -3.01
C PHE A 227 12.53 0.53 -3.53
N TRP A 228 13.34 1.13 -2.64
CA TRP A 228 14.61 1.77 -2.98
C TRP A 228 15.59 1.71 -1.80
N GLU A 229 16.25 0.56 -1.61
CA GLU A 229 17.07 0.27 -0.42
C GLU A 229 18.23 1.25 -0.23
N SER A 230 18.90 1.69 -1.33
CA SER A 230 20.04 2.61 -1.23
C SER A 230 19.67 4.02 -0.76
N ARG A 231 18.39 4.40 -0.80
CA ARG A 231 17.91 5.74 -0.47
C ARG A 231 16.87 5.79 0.64
N PHE A 232 16.07 4.76 0.73
CA PHE A 232 15.03 4.57 1.75
C PHE A 232 15.15 3.14 2.27
N ASP A 233 16.12 2.88 3.14
CA ASP A 233 16.21 1.59 3.80
C ASP A 233 15.03 1.37 4.76
N MET A 234 14.90 0.16 5.29
CA MET A 234 13.80 -0.18 6.19
C MET A 234 13.80 0.67 7.46
N TRP A 235 14.97 1.07 7.95
CA TRP A 235 15.09 1.93 9.13
C TRP A 235 14.57 3.34 8.86
N GLU A 236 14.94 3.94 7.72
CA GLU A 236 14.45 5.25 7.29
C GLU A 236 12.94 5.24 7.05
N LEU A 237 12.40 4.20 6.39
CA LEU A 237 10.97 4.06 6.18
C LEU A 237 10.20 3.93 7.50
N GLU A 238 10.73 3.21 8.47
CA GLU A 238 10.12 3.11 9.79
C GLU A 238 10.18 4.43 10.57
N ASN A 239 11.27 5.20 10.44
CA ASN A 239 11.36 6.55 11.01
C ASN A 239 10.35 7.51 10.38
N ILE A 240 10.23 7.50 9.05
CA ILE A 240 9.20 8.28 8.35
C ILE A 240 7.81 7.90 8.87
N ARG A 241 7.53 6.60 8.98
CA ARG A 241 6.27 6.10 9.47
C ARG A 241 5.92 6.63 10.87
N LYS A 242 6.88 6.63 11.79
CA LYS A 242 6.70 7.18 13.14
C LYS A 242 6.43 8.69 13.13
N GLN A 243 7.02 9.44 12.20
CA GLN A 243 6.87 10.89 12.11
C GLN A 243 5.56 11.34 11.48
N ILE A 244 5.10 10.64 10.43
CA ILE A 244 3.93 11.08 9.65
C ILE A 244 2.63 10.36 10.02
N TRP A 245 2.67 9.46 11.00
CA TRP A 245 1.59 8.55 11.41
C TRP A 245 1.28 7.46 10.38
N ASP A 246 0.87 6.29 10.85
CA ASP A 246 0.59 5.13 9.99
C ASP A 246 -0.45 5.40 8.91
N TYR A 247 -1.50 6.19 9.22
CA TYR A 247 -2.51 6.58 8.25
C TYR A 247 -1.91 7.21 6.99
N PHE A 248 -0.99 8.20 7.17
CA PHE A 248 -0.35 8.84 6.03
C PHE A 248 0.71 7.97 5.39
N PHE A 249 1.40 7.16 6.18
CA PHE A 249 2.33 6.18 5.65
C PHE A 249 1.59 5.17 4.76
N MET A 250 0.45 4.67 5.21
CA MET A 250 -0.36 3.73 4.42
C MET A 250 -0.88 4.38 3.15
N SER A 251 -1.40 5.59 3.19
CA SER A 251 -1.90 6.25 2.00
C SER A 251 -0.77 6.64 1.03
N GLN A 252 0.23 7.40 1.47
CA GLN A 252 1.21 8.02 0.59
C GLN A 252 2.40 7.10 0.25
N TYR A 253 2.83 6.25 1.19
CA TYR A 253 3.98 5.37 0.99
C TYR A 253 3.55 3.96 0.57
N GLN A 254 2.50 3.39 1.13
CA GLN A 254 1.99 2.07 0.74
C GLN A 254 0.94 2.13 -0.38
N GLN A 255 0.53 3.32 -0.80
CA GLN A 255 -0.52 3.54 -1.80
C GLN A 255 -1.85 2.85 -1.44
N ASP A 256 -2.14 2.76 -0.15
CA ASP A 256 -3.28 2.05 0.41
C ASP A 256 -4.02 2.96 1.42
N PRO A 257 -4.77 3.95 0.94
CA PRO A 257 -5.47 4.90 1.81
C PRO A 257 -6.57 4.20 2.61
N ILE A 258 -6.70 4.61 3.84
CA ILE A 258 -7.65 4.09 4.82
C ILE A 258 -8.68 5.18 5.13
N ASN A 259 -9.95 4.81 5.22
CA ASN A 259 -11.02 5.76 5.60
C ASN A 259 -11.35 5.63 7.09
N GLU A 260 -11.10 6.67 7.88
CA GLU A 260 -11.32 6.65 9.34
C GLU A 260 -12.80 6.74 9.76
N TRP A 261 -13.74 7.10 8.86
CA TRP A 261 -15.09 7.52 9.27
C TRP A 261 -16.16 6.42 9.32
N TRP A 262 -15.89 5.24 8.71
CA TRP A 262 -16.90 4.19 8.51
C TRP A 262 -16.65 2.90 9.31
N TRP A 263 -15.75 2.91 10.29
CA TRP A 263 -15.18 1.70 10.85
C TRP A 263 -15.63 1.42 12.28
N ASP A 264 -15.81 0.14 12.55
CA ASP A 264 -16.14 -0.37 13.90
C ASP A 264 -14.99 -0.11 14.90
N PHE A 265 -13.77 0.10 14.38
CA PHE A 265 -12.57 0.34 15.18
C PHE A 265 -11.88 1.64 14.75
N LYS A 266 -11.59 2.49 15.74
CA LYS A 266 -10.91 3.77 15.54
C LYS A 266 -9.52 3.72 16.15
N ARG A 267 -8.56 4.45 15.54
CA ARG A 267 -7.21 4.53 16.07
C ARG A 267 -7.14 5.06 17.51
N GLU A 268 -8.03 5.96 17.87
CA GLU A 268 -8.12 6.50 19.23
C GLU A 268 -8.43 5.45 20.29
N TYR A 269 -8.88 4.24 19.89
CA TYR A 269 -9.16 3.12 20.80
C TYR A 269 -7.91 2.26 21.09
N PHE A 270 -6.81 2.46 20.36
CA PHE A 270 -5.61 1.65 20.49
C PHE A 270 -4.75 2.14 21.64
N GLU A 271 -4.58 1.28 22.64
CA GLU A 271 -3.70 1.49 23.77
C GLU A 271 -2.39 0.69 23.56
N TYR A 272 -1.29 1.20 24.07
CA TYR A 272 0.02 0.57 23.91
C TYR A 272 0.66 0.32 25.26
N SER A 273 1.23 -0.87 25.44
CA SER A 273 2.01 -1.20 26.62
C SER A 273 3.25 -2.01 26.27
N GLN A 274 4.36 -1.69 26.93
CA GLN A 274 5.59 -2.48 26.90
C GLN A 274 5.76 -3.34 28.16
N GLU A 275 4.85 -3.21 29.14
CA GLU A 275 4.92 -3.98 30.37
C GLU A 275 4.55 -5.44 30.12
N VAL A 276 5.44 -6.35 30.52
CA VAL A 276 5.15 -7.78 30.56
C VAL A 276 4.87 -8.15 32.01
N PRO A 277 3.62 -8.46 32.34
CA PRO A 277 3.22 -8.71 33.72
C PRO A 277 3.75 -10.05 34.26
N GLN A 278 3.78 -10.16 35.59
CA GLN A 278 4.39 -11.30 36.29
C GLN A 278 3.44 -12.46 36.60
N ASP A 279 2.11 -12.25 36.62
CA ASP A 279 1.11 -13.28 36.98
C ASP A 279 0.25 -13.63 35.75
N LEU A 280 0.58 -14.74 35.10
CA LEU A 280 0.28 -14.91 33.68
C LEU A 280 -0.82 -15.93 33.39
N GLU A 281 -1.93 -15.49 32.85
CA GLU A 281 -2.81 -16.34 32.04
C GLU A 281 -2.58 -16.05 30.55
N ILE A 282 -1.50 -16.62 30.01
CA ILE A 282 -1.15 -16.51 28.58
C ILE A 282 -1.82 -17.62 27.79
N VAL A 283 -2.39 -17.26 26.66
CA VAL A 283 -2.94 -18.20 25.70
C VAL A 283 -2.49 -17.83 24.29
N THR A 284 -2.45 -18.84 23.41
CA THR A 284 -2.17 -18.65 21.99
C THR A 284 -3.31 -19.23 21.19
N PHE A 285 -3.76 -18.51 20.18
CA PHE A 285 -4.73 -18.97 19.19
C PHE A 285 -4.07 -19.05 17.82
N ILE A 286 -4.36 -20.12 17.08
CA ILE A 286 -3.84 -20.42 15.76
C ILE A 286 -5.02 -20.54 14.79
N ASP A 287 -5.05 -19.68 13.78
CA ASP A 287 -5.94 -19.80 12.63
C ASP A 287 -5.11 -20.20 11.40
N PRO A 288 -5.10 -21.48 11.02
CA PRO A 288 -4.26 -21.93 9.91
C PRO A 288 -5.00 -21.78 8.57
N ALA A 289 -4.49 -20.94 7.68
CA ALA A 289 -4.92 -20.89 6.29
C ALA A 289 -4.15 -21.93 5.45
N ILE A 290 -4.87 -22.88 4.86
CA ILE A 290 -4.27 -24.00 4.11
C ILE A 290 -4.62 -23.91 2.62
N SER A 291 -4.33 -22.80 1.96
CA SER A 291 -4.50 -22.69 0.51
C SER A 291 -3.26 -22.06 -0.13
N GLN A 292 -2.72 -22.72 -1.16
CA GLN A 292 -1.57 -22.23 -1.95
C GLN A 292 -1.96 -21.26 -3.08
N LYS A 293 -3.24 -20.89 -3.22
CA LYS A 293 -3.68 -19.95 -4.25
C LYS A 293 -3.21 -18.53 -3.92
N GLN A 294 -2.93 -17.71 -4.93
CA GLN A 294 -2.48 -16.32 -4.76
C GLN A 294 -3.46 -15.43 -3.94
N GLU A 295 -4.72 -15.83 -3.84
CA GLU A 295 -5.78 -15.15 -3.08
C GLU A 295 -6.09 -15.82 -1.73
N ALA A 296 -5.23 -16.72 -1.25
CA ALA A 296 -5.44 -17.43 0.02
C ALA A 296 -5.23 -16.49 1.22
N ASP A 297 -6.02 -16.76 2.27
CA ASP A 297 -5.91 -16.11 3.57
C ASP A 297 -4.56 -16.37 4.25
N ASN A 298 -4.17 -15.50 5.19
CA ASN A 298 -2.95 -15.67 5.96
C ASN A 298 -3.19 -16.63 7.12
N THR A 299 -2.19 -17.43 7.47
CA THR A 299 -2.17 -18.09 8.78
C THR A 299 -1.87 -17.04 9.83
N ALA A 300 -2.68 -16.98 10.89
CA ALA A 300 -2.47 -16.07 12.01
C ALA A 300 -2.23 -16.83 13.31
N ILE A 301 -1.19 -16.47 14.06
CA ILE A 301 -0.86 -16.97 15.40
C ILE A 301 -0.84 -15.75 16.32
N VAL A 302 -1.82 -15.68 17.22
CA VAL A 302 -1.98 -14.55 18.15
C VAL A 302 -1.79 -15.05 19.58
N THR A 303 -0.87 -14.41 20.31
CA THR A 303 -0.61 -14.70 21.72
C THR A 303 -1.06 -13.52 22.56
N ILE A 304 -1.96 -13.76 23.51
CA ILE A 304 -2.50 -12.76 24.40
C ILE A 304 -2.30 -13.15 25.85
N TRP A 305 -2.31 -12.14 26.70
CA TRP A 305 -2.37 -12.25 28.13
C TRP A 305 -3.60 -11.54 28.70
N LEU A 306 -4.31 -12.20 29.61
CA LEU A 306 -5.41 -11.62 30.36
C LEU A 306 -4.94 -11.23 31.78
N ASP A 307 -5.04 -9.94 32.11
CA ASP A 307 -4.97 -9.49 33.48
C ASP A 307 -6.32 -9.74 34.20
N LYS A 308 -6.33 -10.69 35.10
CA LYS A 308 -7.54 -11.05 35.87
C LYS A 308 -8.03 -9.94 36.80
N ARG A 309 -7.20 -8.97 37.14
CA ARG A 309 -7.55 -7.88 38.07
C ARG A 309 -8.28 -6.77 37.33
N SER A 310 -7.72 -6.30 36.25
CA SER A 310 -8.31 -5.23 35.43
C SER A 310 -9.24 -5.75 34.32
N ASN A 311 -9.20 -7.04 34.00
CA ASN A 311 -9.85 -7.66 32.84
C ASN A 311 -9.33 -7.12 31.49
N ASN A 312 -8.14 -6.52 31.49
CA ASN A 312 -7.49 -6.03 30.30
C ASN A 312 -6.77 -7.16 29.54
N ILE A 313 -6.72 -7.04 28.23
CA ILE A 313 -6.02 -7.94 27.33
C ILE A 313 -4.72 -7.26 26.86
N TYR A 314 -3.62 -7.96 26.93
CA TYR A 314 -2.34 -7.52 26.38
C TYR A 314 -1.95 -8.45 25.24
N ILE A 315 -1.71 -7.90 24.06
CA ILE A 315 -1.24 -8.68 22.91
C ILE A 315 0.27 -8.81 23.04
N LEU A 316 0.74 -10.04 23.23
CA LEU A 316 2.16 -10.33 23.45
C LEU A 316 2.90 -10.60 22.15
N ASP A 317 2.23 -11.22 21.16
CA ASP A 317 2.85 -11.57 19.89
C ASP A 317 1.78 -11.76 18.80
N VAL A 318 2.09 -11.28 17.60
CA VAL A 318 1.28 -11.49 16.40
C VAL A 318 2.19 -11.95 15.28
N ILE A 319 1.91 -13.13 14.75
CA ILE A 319 2.62 -13.75 13.64
C ILE A 319 1.59 -14.04 12.54
N ALA A 320 1.68 -13.37 11.41
CA ALA A 320 0.69 -13.54 10.34
C ALA A 320 1.32 -13.34 8.96
N TRP A 321 1.34 -14.43 8.18
CA TRP A 321 1.68 -14.42 6.75
C TRP A 321 1.23 -15.74 6.11
N LYS A 322 1.47 -15.92 4.82
CA LYS A 322 1.23 -17.18 4.11
C LYS A 322 2.29 -18.22 4.47
N MET A 323 1.94 -19.14 5.34
CA MET A 323 2.87 -20.16 5.86
C MET A 323 2.62 -21.52 5.22
N LEU A 324 3.70 -22.26 4.97
CA LEU A 324 3.64 -23.67 4.70
C LEU A 324 3.34 -24.46 6.01
N PRO A 325 2.76 -25.67 5.96
CA PRO A 325 2.46 -26.46 7.15
C PRO A 325 3.63 -26.62 8.12
N ASP A 326 4.82 -26.86 7.60
CA ASP A 326 6.05 -27.01 8.44
C ASP A 326 6.43 -25.69 9.12
N GLU A 327 6.24 -24.56 8.44
CA GLU A 327 6.49 -23.23 9.01
C GLU A 327 5.49 -22.89 10.12
N ILE A 328 4.21 -23.29 9.96
CA ILE A 328 3.19 -23.16 11.00
C ILE A 328 3.63 -23.93 12.24
N ILE A 329 4.00 -25.21 12.09
CA ILE A 329 4.46 -26.07 13.18
C ILE A 329 5.65 -25.42 13.88
N ASP A 330 6.66 -25.00 13.15
CA ASP A 330 7.86 -24.38 13.72
C ASP A 330 7.55 -23.09 14.49
N ASN A 331 6.67 -22.24 13.97
CA ASN A 331 6.26 -21.02 14.64
C ASN A 331 5.44 -21.30 15.92
N VAL A 332 4.61 -22.32 15.92
CA VAL A 332 3.87 -22.77 17.12
C VAL A 332 4.83 -23.17 18.22
N PHE A 333 5.85 -23.99 17.91
CA PHE A 333 6.86 -24.39 18.90
C PHE A 333 7.72 -23.21 19.36
N LYS A 334 8.14 -22.31 18.47
CA LYS A 334 8.87 -21.07 18.83
C LYS A 334 8.04 -20.19 19.76
N THR A 335 6.75 -20.00 19.44
CA THR A 335 5.82 -19.22 20.27
C THR A 335 5.65 -19.85 21.65
N TYR A 336 5.49 -21.18 21.70
CA TYR A 336 5.40 -21.90 22.98
C TYR A 336 6.68 -21.75 23.82
N LEU A 337 7.85 -21.91 23.24
CA LEU A 337 9.12 -21.77 23.96
C LEU A 337 9.33 -20.34 24.48
N LYS A 338 8.91 -19.33 23.71
CA LYS A 338 9.06 -17.91 24.05
C LYS A 338 8.10 -17.48 25.17
N TRP A 339 6.83 -17.82 25.04
CA TRP A 339 5.76 -17.28 25.89
C TRP A 339 5.21 -18.27 26.91
N LYS A 340 5.43 -19.56 26.72
CA LYS A 340 4.93 -20.66 27.57
C LYS A 340 3.42 -20.54 27.85
N PRO A 341 2.57 -20.37 26.82
CA PRO A 341 1.14 -20.24 27.02
C PRO A 341 0.58 -21.45 27.77
N ARG A 342 -0.35 -21.20 28.66
CA ARG A 342 -1.03 -22.25 29.41
C ARG A 342 -1.83 -23.17 28.51
N ARG A 343 -2.39 -22.61 27.42
CA ARG A 343 -3.12 -23.32 26.38
C ARG A 343 -2.81 -22.77 25.02
N VAL A 344 -2.79 -23.65 24.04
CA VAL A 344 -2.74 -23.33 22.63
C VAL A 344 -4.03 -23.84 22.02
N TRP A 345 -4.80 -22.96 21.39
CA TRP A 345 -5.99 -23.31 20.64
C TRP A 345 -5.69 -23.27 19.15
N ILE A 346 -6.20 -24.24 18.42
CA ILE A 346 -6.11 -24.27 16.96
C ILE A 346 -7.50 -24.39 16.37
N GLU A 347 -7.82 -23.51 15.43
CA GLU A 347 -9.04 -23.62 14.66
C GLU A 347 -8.96 -24.84 13.73
N VAL A 348 -10.02 -25.67 13.74
CA VAL A 348 -10.03 -26.93 13.00
C VAL A 348 -11.31 -27.05 12.18
N VAL A 349 -11.16 -26.84 10.87
CA VAL A 349 -12.15 -27.21 9.86
C VAL A 349 -11.58 -28.40 9.08
N ALA A 350 -12.36 -29.25 8.51
CA ALA A 350 -12.05 -30.56 7.92
C ALA A 350 -10.55 -30.91 7.62
N TYR A 351 -9.82 -30.10 6.87
CA TYR A 351 -8.42 -30.35 6.48
C TYR A 351 -7.40 -29.94 7.58
N GLN A 352 -7.74 -29.01 8.43
CA GLN A 352 -6.87 -28.48 9.50
C GLN A 352 -6.65 -29.51 10.64
N LYS A 353 -7.51 -30.56 10.73
CA LYS A 353 -7.30 -31.70 11.66
C LYS A 353 -5.97 -32.39 11.47
N MET A 354 -5.51 -32.48 10.23
CA MET A 354 -4.20 -33.08 9.93
C MET A 354 -3.04 -32.29 10.53
N LEU A 355 -3.14 -30.94 10.50
CA LEU A 355 -2.12 -30.07 11.09
C LEU A 355 -2.07 -30.24 12.62
N ALA A 356 -3.23 -30.31 13.29
CA ALA A 356 -3.29 -30.54 14.73
C ALA A 356 -2.68 -31.91 15.13
N LEU A 357 -2.93 -32.95 14.33
CA LEU A 357 -2.33 -34.27 14.55
C LEU A 357 -0.81 -34.25 14.33
N GLU A 358 -0.33 -33.53 13.31
CA GLU A 358 1.12 -33.43 13.08
C GLU A 358 1.82 -32.62 14.18
N ILE A 359 1.19 -31.53 14.70
CA ILE A 359 1.70 -30.80 15.87
C ILE A 359 1.85 -31.75 17.07
N LYS A 360 0.82 -32.57 17.37
CA LYS A 360 0.87 -33.57 18.45
C LYS A 360 1.98 -34.61 18.26
N LYS A 361 2.22 -35.05 17.04
CA LYS A 361 3.32 -35.96 16.69
C LYS A 361 4.68 -35.26 16.90
N GLN A 362 4.81 -34.02 16.47
CA GLN A 362 6.03 -33.20 16.63
C GLN A 362 6.33 -32.89 18.11
N MET A 363 5.33 -32.83 18.99
CA MET A 363 5.57 -32.74 20.45
C MET A 363 6.42 -33.91 20.97
N ASN A 364 6.11 -35.15 20.52
CA ASN A 364 6.88 -36.32 20.89
C ASN A 364 8.30 -36.30 20.30
N ILE A 365 8.44 -35.91 19.03
CA ILE A 365 9.73 -35.88 18.35
C ILE A 365 10.66 -34.84 18.98
N ARG A 366 10.14 -33.65 19.29
CA ARG A 366 10.90 -32.54 19.86
C ARG A 366 11.02 -32.58 21.38
N ASN A 367 10.34 -33.54 22.04
CA ASN A 367 10.22 -33.64 23.50
C ASN A 367 9.75 -32.33 24.16
N ILE A 368 8.79 -31.64 23.51
CA ILE A 368 8.20 -30.39 23.99
C ILE A 368 6.68 -30.61 24.02
N PHE A 369 6.09 -30.52 25.21
CA PHE A 369 4.67 -30.82 25.42
C PHE A 369 3.91 -29.60 25.92
N PHE A 370 2.74 -29.34 25.32
CA PHE A 370 1.81 -28.30 25.72
C PHE A 370 0.37 -28.75 25.49
N VAL A 371 -0.58 -28.05 26.10
CA VAL A 371 -2.01 -28.31 25.92
C VAL A 371 -2.45 -27.71 24.61
N LEU A 372 -2.80 -28.55 23.64
CA LEU A 372 -3.35 -28.18 22.34
C LEU A 372 -4.82 -28.59 22.24
N ASP A 373 -5.71 -27.61 22.23
CA ASP A 373 -7.15 -27.82 22.13
C ASP A 373 -7.63 -27.44 20.70
N GLU A 374 -8.46 -28.32 20.12
CA GLU A 374 -9.07 -28.10 18.81
C GLU A 374 -10.38 -27.33 18.98
N VAL A 375 -10.58 -26.27 18.21
CA VAL A 375 -11.75 -25.38 18.29
C VAL A 375 -12.43 -25.28 16.93
N ASN A 376 -13.77 -25.39 16.92
CA ASN A 376 -14.57 -25.11 15.72
C ASN A 376 -15.24 -23.74 15.89
N PRO A 377 -15.13 -22.82 14.93
CA PRO A 377 -15.82 -21.53 14.99
C PRO A 377 -17.34 -21.77 14.94
N GLN A 378 -18.07 -21.09 15.84
CA GLN A 378 -19.53 -21.19 15.92
C GLN A 378 -20.25 -19.97 15.35
N TRP A 379 -19.51 -18.89 15.11
CA TRP A 379 -20.05 -17.59 14.69
C TRP A 379 -19.47 -17.19 13.33
N GLU A 380 -20.27 -16.43 12.59
CA GLU A 380 -19.77 -15.76 11.38
C GLU A 380 -18.63 -14.80 11.74
N LYS A 381 -17.60 -14.76 10.92
CA LYS A 381 -16.33 -14.07 11.17
C LYS A 381 -16.52 -12.59 11.53
N GLU A 382 -17.25 -11.84 10.72
CA GLU A 382 -17.52 -10.42 10.99
C GLU A 382 -18.27 -10.20 12.31
N ALA A 383 -19.29 -11.01 12.56
CA ALA A 383 -20.08 -10.93 13.80
C ALA A 383 -19.20 -11.22 15.03
N ARG A 384 -18.26 -12.17 14.93
CA ARG A 384 -17.30 -12.51 15.97
C ARG A 384 -16.38 -11.34 16.30
N ILE A 385 -15.72 -10.80 15.26
CA ILE A 385 -14.81 -9.64 15.41
C ILE A 385 -15.54 -8.47 16.04
N ARG A 386 -16.68 -8.08 15.48
CA ARG A 386 -17.47 -6.94 15.96
C ARG A 386 -17.93 -7.12 17.41
N THR A 387 -18.55 -8.25 17.71
CA THR A 387 -19.14 -8.49 19.03
C THR A 387 -18.10 -8.60 20.14
N ILE A 388 -16.94 -9.19 19.86
CA ILE A 388 -15.92 -9.50 20.88
C ILE A 388 -14.93 -8.35 21.03
N LEU A 389 -14.43 -7.79 19.93
CA LEU A 389 -13.35 -6.82 19.98
C LEU A 389 -13.82 -5.38 20.09
N GLN A 390 -14.87 -4.97 19.36
CA GLN A 390 -15.30 -3.58 19.31
C GLN A 390 -15.60 -2.98 20.69
N PRO A 391 -16.36 -3.63 21.59
CA PRO A 391 -16.62 -3.08 22.92
C PRO A 391 -15.35 -2.97 23.78
N ARG A 392 -14.40 -3.88 23.60
CA ARG A 392 -13.14 -3.86 24.35
C ARG A 392 -12.21 -2.76 23.89
N TYR A 393 -12.12 -2.53 22.57
CA TYR A 393 -11.38 -1.41 22.01
C TYR A 393 -11.99 -0.07 22.40
N ALA A 394 -13.32 0.08 22.27
CA ALA A 394 -14.01 1.30 22.69
C ALA A 394 -13.87 1.62 24.18
N ASN A 395 -13.62 0.59 25.01
CA ASN A 395 -13.35 0.74 26.45
C ASN A 395 -11.85 0.77 26.80
N HIS A 396 -10.96 0.92 25.82
CA HIS A 396 -9.52 0.99 26.02
C HIS A 396 -8.95 -0.17 26.84
N SER A 397 -9.47 -1.40 26.63
CA SER A 397 -9.13 -2.58 27.42
C SER A 397 -8.30 -3.62 26.66
N ILE A 398 -7.79 -3.27 25.48
CA ILE A 398 -6.83 -4.07 24.70
C ILE A 398 -5.58 -3.23 24.48
N TYR A 399 -4.43 -3.78 24.88
CA TYR A 399 -3.12 -3.14 24.78
C TYR A 399 -2.28 -3.80 23.72
N HIS A 400 -1.75 -2.99 22.81
CA HIS A 400 -0.90 -3.38 21.70
C HIS A 400 0.59 -3.32 22.06
N ASN A 401 1.39 -4.02 21.30
CA ASN A 401 2.83 -3.87 21.25
C ASN A 401 3.29 -3.62 19.80
N ASN A 402 4.60 -3.58 19.58
CA ASN A 402 5.18 -3.32 18.26
C ASN A 402 4.96 -4.42 17.21
N THR A 403 4.40 -5.60 17.57
CA THR A 403 4.05 -6.66 16.61
C THR A 403 2.64 -6.50 16.04
N CYS A 404 1.84 -5.56 16.56
CA CYS A 404 0.41 -5.41 16.24
C CYS A 404 0.12 -4.61 14.97
N THR A 405 1.11 -4.15 14.24
CA THR A 405 0.91 -3.31 13.04
C THR A 405 -0.04 -3.93 12.01
N GLY A 406 0.11 -5.21 11.72
CA GLY A 406 -0.80 -5.93 10.79
C GLY A 406 -2.23 -5.97 11.31
N LEU A 407 -2.41 -6.26 12.59
CA LEU A 407 -3.70 -6.27 13.27
C LEU A 407 -4.38 -4.88 13.22
N GLU A 408 -3.64 -3.81 13.51
CA GLU A 408 -4.16 -2.45 13.47
C GLU A 408 -4.68 -2.09 12.07
N LEU A 409 -3.96 -2.51 11.03
CA LEU A 409 -4.38 -2.30 9.65
C LEU A 409 -5.66 -3.07 9.30
N GLU A 410 -5.80 -4.31 9.76
CA GLU A 410 -7.03 -5.08 9.57
C GLU A 410 -8.20 -4.44 10.32
N LEU A 411 -8.02 -4.09 11.59
CA LEU A 411 -9.06 -3.45 12.40
C LEU A 411 -9.51 -2.10 11.80
N LEU A 412 -8.56 -1.26 11.40
CA LEU A 412 -8.87 0.01 10.76
C LEU A 412 -9.57 -0.14 9.40
N LYS A 413 -9.49 -1.26 8.73
CA LYS A 413 -10.17 -1.56 7.45
C LYS A 413 -11.44 -2.39 7.61
N PHE A 414 -11.69 -2.88 8.78
CA PHE A 414 -12.85 -3.72 9.05
C PHE A 414 -14.18 -2.94 8.90
N PRO A 415 -15.25 -3.49 8.27
CA PRO A 415 -15.32 -4.83 7.69
C PRO A 415 -14.87 -4.92 6.22
N ASN A 416 -14.51 -3.83 5.57
CA ASN A 416 -14.24 -3.75 4.13
C ASN A 416 -12.79 -4.11 3.75
N GLY A 417 -11.97 -4.56 4.72
CA GLY A 417 -10.58 -4.97 4.50
C GLY A 417 -10.49 -6.23 3.63
N LYS A 418 -9.40 -6.34 2.85
CA LYS A 418 -9.12 -7.56 2.06
C LYS A 418 -8.76 -8.76 2.95
N HIS A 419 -8.20 -8.51 4.11
CA HIS A 419 -7.79 -9.49 5.10
C HIS A 419 -8.26 -9.06 6.48
N ASP A 420 -8.71 -9.99 7.28
CA ASP A 420 -9.18 -9.83 8.66
C ASP A 420 -8.78 -11.04 9.53
N ASP A 421 -7.77 -11.80 9.07
CA ASP A 421 -7.35 -13.07 9.66
C ASP A 421 -6.72 -12.88 11.04
N ILE A 422 -5.96 -11.79 11.25
CA ILE A 422 -5.36 -11.46 12.55
C ILE A 422 -6.44 -10.99 13.52
N ALA A 423 -7.35 -10.14 13.07
CA ALA A 423 -8.46 -9.64 13.88
C ALA A 423 -9.36 -10.80 14.32
N ASP A 424 -9.62 -11.75 13.44
CA ASP A 424 -10.42 -12.93 13.74
C ASP A 424 -9.73 -13.88 14.72
N SER A 425 -8.43 -14.13 14.55
CA SER A 425 -7.62 -14.89 15.49
C SER A 425 -7.58 -14.23 16.87
N LEU A 426 -7.48 -12.90 16.94
CA LEU A 426 -7.55 -12.16 18.20
C LEU A 426 -8.94 -12.29 18.84
N ALA A 427 -10.01 -12.11 18.08
CA ALA A 427 -11.38 -12.27 18.57
C ALA A 427 -11.59 -13.67 19.17
N SER A 428 -11.13 -14.70 18.47
CA SER A 428 -11.18 -16.08 18.91
C SER A 428 -10.39 -16.31 20.20
N ALA A 429 -9.15 -15.79 20.28
CA ALA A 429 -8.33 -15.88 21.48
C ALA A 429 -9.01 -15.22 22.70
N VAL A 430 -9.57 -14.01 22.52
CA VAL A 430 -10.29 -13.27 23.57
C VAL A 430 -11.56 -13.98 24.00
N ASN A 431 -12.32 -14.56 23.07
CA ASN A 431 -13.52 -15.33 23.38
C ASN A 431 -13.20 -16.57 24.20
N MET A 432 -12.19 -17.31 23.79
CA MET A 432 -11.78 -18.56 24.44
C MET A 432 -11.24 -18.33 25.84
N ILE A 433 -10.39 -17.30 26.05
CA ILE A 433 -9.84 -17.00 27.38
C ILE A 433 -10.92 -16.57 28.35
N ASN A 434 -11.92 -15.81 27.91
CA ASN A 434 -13.07 -15.40 28.74
C ASN A 434 -13.91 -16.62 29.14
N THR A 435 -14.26 -17.47 28.17
CA THR A 435 -15.06 -18.67 28.40
C THR A 435 -14.36 -19.62 29.37
N TYR A 436 -13.06 -19.79 29.21
CA TYR A 436 -12.24 -20.65 30.06
C TYR A 436 -12.13 -20.09 31.50
N SER A 437 -11.93 -18.77 31.65
CA SER A 437 -11.85 -18.11 32.96
C SER A 437 -13.17 -18.17 33.73
N ILE A 438 -14.30 -18.10 33.03
CA ILE A 438 -15.63 -18.26 33.65
C ILE A 438 -15.86 -19.69 34.13
N ALA A 439 -15.45 -20.70 33.35
CA ALA A 439 -15.63 -22.11 33.70
C ALA A 439 -14.83 -22.53 34.95
N GLN A 440 -13.76 -21.79 35.30
CA GLN A 440 -12.95 -22.03 36.50
C GLN A 440 -13.47 -21.35 37.78
N LYS A 441 -14.48 -20.48 37.70
CA LYS A 441 -15.08 -19.96 38.93
C LYS A 441 -15.73 -21.12 39.67
N PRO A 442 -15.39 -21.38 40.98
CA PRO A 442 -16.03 -22.41 41.73
C PRO A 442 -17.54 -22.12 41.74
N LYS A 443 -18.34 -23.15 41.44
CA LYS A 443 -19.80 -23.04 41.62
C LYS A 443 -20.03 -22.56 43.06
N ALA A 444 -20.67 -21.42 43.21
CA ALA A 444 -21.04 -20.92 44.53
C ALA A 444 -21.84 -22.04 45.21
N TYR A 445 -21.35 -22.50 46.35
CA TYR A 445 -22.08 -23.45 47.19
C TYR A 445 -23.35 -22.75 47.66
N THR A 446 -24.50 -23.11 47.11
CA THR A 446 -25.81 -22.77 47.65
C THR A 446 -26.12 -23.75 48.77
N PRO A 447 -26.12 -23.33 50.07
CA PRO A 447 -26.55 -24.20 51.14
C PRO A 447 -28.03 -24.55 50.91
N ASN A 448 -28.33 -25.83 50.80
CA ASN A 448 -29.72 -26.30 50.89
C ASN A 448 -30.22 -26.05 52.32
N TYR A 449 -30.92 -24.96 52.51
CA TYR A 449 -31.74 -24.81 53.69
C TYR A 449 -32.99 -25.67 53.48
N ALA A 450 -32.95 -26.93 53.96
CA ALA A 450 -34.12 -27.70 54.17
C ALA A 450 -34.84 -27.06 55.38
N TRP A 451 -36.04 -26.54 55.16
CA TRP A 451 -36.93 -26.09 56.20
C TRP A 451 -37.43 -27.32 56.98
N ILE A 452 -37.16 -27.35 58.29
CA ILE A 452 -37.88 -28.14 59.27
C ILE A 452 -39.14 -27.37 59.66
#